data_98c8526f9351c48aea6defd8093b7f9e
#
_entry.id   98c8526f9351c48aea6defd8093b7f9e
#
_cell.length_a   1.000
_cell.length_b   1.000
_cell.length_c   1.000
_cell.angle_alpha   90.00
_cell.angle_beta   90.00
_cell.angle_gamma   90.00
#
_symmetry.space_group_name_H-M   'P 1'
#
loop_
_entity.id
_entity.type
_entity.pdbx_description
1 polymer ?
#
loop_
_entity_poly.entity_id
_entity_poly.type
_entity_poly.pdbx_seq_one_letter_code
_entity_poly.pdbx_strand_id
1 'polypeptide(L)'
;MVLKRKILNGQETGVWCMEAVLNWVSILNDKIIWGPPMVVLMIGTGIFLMFVTKGVIFSRFPIVLRHTAGTLLRKGDQPEVEEGTITPFQAVCTALAATVGTGNIVGVAVAIATGGPGAVFWMWVSALAGMVVKYCEVTLSQAYRTTNDRGEIVGGPMYYIEAGMGMKWLAVLFAVFASFASLGIGASVQANALAGGLHAVFGIDLQMTGILAALLGGLIFIGGIRRIAGVAEFLVPFMSALYVGGALTVLAVHVAQIPAAFHWIFRDAFTGSAAAGGFAGATAMYACRIGMARGVFTHEAGMGSAPIAHASASSDHPARQGLWGAFEVFFDSVVMCTITALVILTSGLWYDPAYAGDSRGMSAAAFEKAFPMGEYIVTVGLCLFAFATIVAWYYYGEKCIEYLSEGSRGIKIGYQIIYTAMVYIGCVASLEIVWEFADLFNGLMAIPNLIALIALSDGIKHLSEDFFRDPDLKRPKDTDFSRFVRAGKGDR
;
A
#
# COMPACT_ATOMS: atom_id res chain seq x y z
N MET A 1 -29.36 -17.65 -20.97
CA MET A 1 -29.91 -18.24 -22.20
C MET A 1 -29.31 -17.66 -23.48
N VAL A 2 -28.44 -16.68 -23.42
CA VAL A 2 -27.70 -16.09 -24.57
C VAL A 2 -26.38 -16.84 -24.86
N LEU A 3 -25.82 -17.56 -23.88
CA LEU A 3 -24.55 -18.31 -23.99
C LEU A 3 -24.63 -19.62 -24.82
N LYS A 4 -25.81 -20.13 -25.15
CA LYS A 4 -25.96 -21.42 -25.88
C LYS A 4 -25.87 -21.33 -27.42
N ARG A 5 -25.61 -20.16 -28.01
CA ARG A 5 -25.65 -19.96 -29.47
C ARG A 5 -24.32 -19.65 -30.17
N LYS A 6 -23.17 -19.68 -29.46
CA LYS A 6 -21.85 -19.43 -30.04
C LYS A 6 -20.93 -20.65 -30.20
N ILE A 7 -21.47 -21.86 -30.13
CA ILE A 7 -20.70 -23.12 -30.04
C ILE A 7 -20.42 -23.75 -31.43
N LEU A 8 -20.27 -23.03 -32.51
CA LEU A 8 -20.15 -23.67 -33.83
C LEU A 8 -18.98 -23.26 -34.73
N ASN A 9 -17.99 -22.51 -34.27
CA ASN A 9 -16.80 -22.24 -35.10
C ASN A 9 -15.51 -22.33 -34.26
N GLY A 10 -14.65 -23.25 -34.64
CA GLY A 10 -13.39 -23.69 -33.99
C GLY A 10 -12.34 -22.68 -33.48
N GLN A 11 -12.72 -21.44 -33.17
CA GLN A 11 -11.88 -20.46 -32.43
C GLN A 11 -12.11 -20.49 -30.93
N GLU A 12 -12.94 -21.39 -30.42
CA GLU A 12 -13.48 -21.34 -29.04
C GLU A 12 -12.64 -22.02 -27.95
N THR A 13 -11.73 -22.89 -28.28
CA THR A 13 -10.94 -23.61 -27.26
C THR A 13 -10.00 -22.68 -26.46
N GLY A 14 -9.46 -21.66 -27.10
CA GLY A 14 -8.61 -20.66 -26.43
C GLY A 14 -9.40 -19.73 -25.51
N VAL A 15 -10.60 -19.33 -25.91
CA VAL A 15 -11.48 -18.44 -25.10
C VAL A 15 -12.01 -19.18 -23.88
N TRP A 16 -12.45 -20.45 -24.04
CA TRP A 16 -12.88 -21.29 -22.91
C TRP A 16 -11.77 -21.58 -21.89
N CYS A 17 -10.55 -21.81 -22.37
CA CYS A 17 -9.41 -22.00 -21.48
C CYS A 17 -9.10 -20.74 -20.69
N MET A 18 -9.15 -19.56 -21.32
CA MET A 18 -8.94 -18.26 -20.70
C MET A 18 -10.02 -17.93 -19.66
N GLU A 19 -11.30 -18.10 -20.01
CA GLU A 19 -12.43 -17.90 -19.08
C GLU A 19 -12.34 -18.86 -17.88
N ALA A 20 -11.98 -20.12 -18.10
CA ALA A 20 -11.78 -21.07 -17.01
C ALA A 20 -10.63 -20.65 -16.08
N VAL A 21 -9.49 -20.22 -16.64
CA VAL A 21 -8.35 -19.72 -15.84
C VAL A 21 -8.75 -18.49 -15.04
N LEU A 22 -9.43 -17.52 -15.65
CA LEU A 22 -9.91 -16.32 -14.97
C LEU A 22 -10.87 -16.64 -13.83
N ASN A 23 -11.80 -17.56 -14.06
CA ASN A 23 -12.73 -17.97 -13.01
C ASN A 23 -12.01 -18.65 -11.84
N TRP A 24 -10.99 -19.48 -12.11
CA TRP A 24 -10.14 -20.04 -11.06
C TRP A 24 -9.34 -18.99 -10.29
N VAL A 25 -8.76 -18.01 -11.00
CA VAL A 25 -8.00 -16.90 -10.38
C VAL A 25 -8.94 -16.07 -9.50
N SER A 26 -10.11 -15.72 -10.00
CA SER A 26 -11.12 -14.96 -9.23
C SER A 26 -11.57 -15.72 -7.97
N ILE A 27 -11.81 -17.04 -8.07
CA ILE A 27 -12.15 -17.87 -6.91
C ILE A 27 -11.00 -17.91 -5.89
N LEU A 28 -9.74 -18.00 -6.35
CA LEU A 28 -8.57 -17.95 -5.48
C LEU A 28 -8.45 -16.59 -4.79
N ASN A 29 -8.64 -15.51 -5.52
CA ASN A 29 -8.63 -14.16 -4.98
C ASN A 29 -9.70 -14.00 -3.90
N ASP A 30 -10.95 -14.31 -4.20
CA ASP A 30 -12.08 -14.08 -3.30
C ASP A 30 -12.06 -14.97 -2.06
N LYS A 31 -11.66 -16.24 -2.19
CA LYS A 31 -11.77 -17.22 -1.10
C LYS A 31 -10.51 -17.38 -0.28
N ILE A 32 -9.33 -17.14 -0.86
CA ILE A 32 -8.04 -17.42 -0.22
C ILE A 32 -7.24 -16.12 -0.06
N ILE A 33 -6.90 -15.46 -1.16
CA ILE A 33 -5.94 -14.34 -1.18
C ILE A 33 -6.49 -13.09 -0.48
N TRP A 34 -7.73 -12.69 -0.79
CA TRP A 34 -8.44 -11.61 -0.12
C TRP A 34 -9.60 -12.12 0.74
N GLY A 35 -9.62 -13.45 0.92
CA GLY A 35 -10.58 -14.16 1.74
C GLY A 35 -10.14 -14.26 3.22
N PRO A 36 -10.99 -14.92 4.06
CA PRO A 36 -10.72 -15.07 5.48
C PRO A 36 -9.35 -15.67 5.83
N PRO A 37 -8.80 -16.66 5.09
CA PRO A 37 -7.50 -17.26 5.47
C PRO A 37 -6.35 -16.24 5.49
N MET A 38 -6.23 -15.43 4.45
CA MET A 38 -5.16 -14.43 4.36
C MET A 38 -5.37 -13.28 5.35
N VAL A 39 -6.61 -12.80 5.50
CA VAL A 39 -6.94 -11.77 6.50
C VAL A 39 -6.57 -12.23 7.91
N VAL A 40 -6.90 -13.50 8.24
CA VAL A 40 -6.53 -14.10 9.54
C VAL A 40 -5.01 -14.21 9.67
N LEU A 41 -4.30 -14.60 8.62
CA LEU A 41 -2.84 -14.70 8.63
C LEU A 41 -2.21 -13.30 8.85
N MET A 42 -2.64 -12.29 8.13
CA MET A 42 -2.10 -10.92 8.24
C MET A 42 -2.37 -10.29 9.62
N ILE A 43 -3.63 -10.31 10.05
CA ILE A 43 -4.02 -9.75 11.35
C ILE A 43 -3.42 -10.59 12.50
N GLY A 44 -3.43 -11.93 12.37
CA GLY A 44 -2.83 -12.84 13.34
C GLY A 44 -1.32 -12.59 13.50
N THR A 45 -0.61 -12.39 12.39
CA THR A 45 0.81 -12.00 12.43
C THR A 45 0.99 -10.65 13.13
N GLY A 46 0.14 -9.67 12.84
CA GLY A 46 0.18 -8.36 13.52
C GLY A 46 -0.04 -8.47 15.03
N ILE A 47 -1.02 -9.27 15.45
CA ILE A 47 -1.28 -9.54 16.87
C ILE A 47 -0.10 -10.28 17.51
N PHE A 48 0.42 -11.32 16.85
CA PHE A 48 1.61 -12.05 17.32
C PHE A 48 2.80 -11.11 17.52
N LEU A 49 3.13 -10.29 16.52
CA LEU A 49 4.22 -9.32 16.60
C LEU A 49 3.97 -8.23 17.65
N MET A 50 2.71 -7.87 17.91
CA MET A 50 2.35 -6.97 19.01
C MET A 50 2.75 -7.56 20.37
N PHE A 51 2.52 -8.85 20.60
CA PHE A 51 2.99 -9.53 21.81
C PHE A 51 4.52 -9.62 21.87
N VAL A 52 5.18 -9.96 20.77
CA VAL A 52 6.64 -10.04 20.67
C VAL A 52 7.31 -8.71 21.00
N THR A 53 6.78 -7.61 20.46
CA THR A 53 7.28 -6.25 20.69
C THR A 53 6.71 -5.59 21.95
N LYS A 54 5.91 -6.33 22.75
CA LYS A 54 5.26 -5.83 23.97
C LYS A 54 4.39 -4.60 23.73
N GLY A 55 3.81 -4.46 22.54
CA GLY A 55 2.97 -3.34 22.15
C GLY A 55 3.67 -1.98 22.19
N VAL A 56 5.00 -1.96 22.03
CA VAL A 56 5.83 -0.77 22.20
C VAL A 56 5.44 0.39 21.29
N ILE A 57 4.94 0.10 20.08
CA ILE A 57 4.48 1.12 19.12
C ILE A 57 3.32 1.94 19.70
N PHE A 58 2.42 1.32 20.46
CA PHE A 58 1.27 2.00 21.06
C PHE A 58 1.63 2.62 22.42
N SER A 59 2.31 1.86 23.28
CA SER A 59 2.69 2.35 24.62
C SER A 59 3.68 3.52 24.55
N ARG A 60 4.45 3.61 23.48
CA ARG A 60 5.45 4.66 23.22
C ARG A 60 5.10 5.50 21.98
N PHE A 61 3.82 5.61 21.61
CA PHE A 61 3.40 6.36 20.41
C PHE A 61 3.88 7.83 20.37
N PRO A 62 3.98 8.57 21.48
CA PRO A 62 4.62 9.89 21.48
C PRO A 62 6.08 9.87 20.99
N ILE A 63 6.82 8.78 21.25
CA ILE A 63 8.18 8.60 20.72
C ILE A 63 8.15 8.37 19.22
N VAL A 64 7.17 7.58 18.72
CA VAL A 64 6.96 7.39 17.28
C VAL A 64 6.78 8.75 16.60
N LEU A 65 5.84 9.57 17.06
CA LEU A 65 5.59 10.91 16.50
C LEU A 65 6.81 11.83 16.59
N ARG A 66 7.54 11.78 17.72
CA ARG A 66 8.72 12.62 17.92
C ARG A 66 9.86 12.28 16.95
N HIS A 67 10.11 11.00 16.69
CA HIS A 67 11.18 10.52 15.80
C HIS A 67 10.76 10.41 14.34
N THR A 68 9.51 10.72 14.00
CA THR A 68 8.99 10.77 12.63
C THR A 68 8.54 12.19 12.28
N ALA A 69 7.26 12.50 12.34
CA ALA A 69 6.72 13.82 12.00
C ALA A 69 7.39 14.97 12.79
N GLY A 70 7.79 14.72 14.05
CA GLY A 70 8.49 15.70 14.89
C GLY A 70 9.87 16.11 14.36
N THR A 71 10.54 15.25 13.58
CA THR A 71 11.84 15.58 12.96
C THR A 71 11.68 16.59 11.83
N LEU A 72 10.53 16.65 11.18
CA LEU A 72 10.24 17.61 10.11
C LEU A 72 10.13 19.05 10.65
N LEU A 73 9.75 19.20 11.91
CA LEU A 73 9.60 20.49 12.58
C LEU A 73 10.92 21.00 13.19
N ARG A 74 11.94 20.14 13.30
CA ARG A 74 13.23 20.45 13.92
C ARG A 74 14.29 20.65 12.84
N LYS A 75 14.67 21.89 12.56
CA LYS A 75 15.81 22.22 11.69
C LYS A 75 17.10 21.71 12.37
N GLY A 76 17.77 20.72 11.78
CA GLY A 76 19.10 20.24 12.22
C GLY A 76 19.17 18.80 12.75
N ASP A 77 18.04 18.12 12.93
CA ASP A 77 18.01 16.73 13.45
C ASP A 77 18.00 15.65 12.34
N GLN A 78 18.17 16.07 11.07
CA GLN A 78 18.23 15.11 9.98
C GLN A 78 19.56 14.35 9.99
N PRO A 79 19.56 13.01 9.88
CA PRO A 79 20.80 12.26 9.75
C PRO A 79 21.54 12.68 8.47
N GLU A 80 22.88 12.71 8.53
CA GLU A 80 23.69 12.87 7.34
C GLU A 80 23.37 11.76 6.34
N VAL A 81 23.09 12.15 5.10
CA VAL A 81 22.79 11.21 4.02
C VAL A 81 24.09 10.53 3.61
N GLU A 82 24.19 9.23 3.83
CA GLU A 82 25.31 8.41 3.39
C GLU A 82 25.33 8.26 1.86
N GLU A 83 26.49 8.05 1.29
CA GLU A 83 26.59 7.78 -0.14
C GLU A 83 25.81 6.50 -0.48
N GLY A 84 24.98 6.54 -1.54
CA GLY A 84 24.13 5.43 -1.92
C GLY A 84 22.78 5.34 -1.16
N THR A 85 22.51 6.25 -0.21
CA THR A 85 21.24 6.30 0.56
C THR A 85 20.36 7.50 0.20
N ILE A 86 19.15 7.51 0.77
CA ILE A 86 18.19 8.62 0.76
C ILE A 86 17.85 9.02 2.21
N THR A 87 17.20 10.16 2.40
CA THR A 87 16.76 10.56 3.74
C THR A 87 15.64 9.65 4.26
N PRO A 88 15.45 9.50 5.59
CA PRO A 88 14.31 8.78 6.16
C PRO A 88 12.95 9.31 5.67
N PHE A 89 12.84 10.64 5.49
CA PHE A 89 11.65 11.27 4.99
C PHE A 89 11.40 10.96 3.51
N GLN A 90 12.45 10.95 2.68
CA GLN A 90 12.34 10.51 1.29
C GLN A 90 11.89 9.05 1.18
N ALA A 91 12.39 8.18 2.04
CA ALA A 91 12.00 6.77 2.06
C ALA A 91 10.53 6.60 2.43
N VAL A 92 10.03 7.29 3.48
CA VAL A 92 8.61 7.23 3.83
C VAL A 92 7.72 7.89 2.77
N CYS A 93 8.14 8.98 2.14
CA CYS A 93 7.40 9.56 1.03
C CYS A 93 7.33 8.59 -0.16
N THR A 94 8.41 7.85 -0.45
CA THR A 94 8.38 6.81 -1.49
C THR A 94 7.42 5.68 -1.13
N ALA A 95 7.39 5.25 0.12
CA ALA A 95 6.46 4.24 0.61
C ALA A 95 5.01 4.76 0.61
N LEU A 96 4.76 5.97 1.11
CA LEU A 96 3.44 6.62 1.05
C LEU A 96 2.96 6.87 -0.39
N ALA A 97 3.86 7.12 -1.33
CA ALA A 97 3.50 7.22 -2.75
C ALA A 97 2.91 5.91 -3.29
N ALA A 98 3.34 4.75 -2.78
CA ALA A 98 2.78 3.46 -3.13
C ALA A 98 1.46 3.17 -2.42
N THR A 99 1.35 3.50 -1.14
CA THR A 99 0.20 3.14 -0.27
C THR A 99 -0.93 4.17 -0.34
N VAL A 100 -0.61 5.47 -0.26
CA VAL A 100 -1.62 6.54 -0.38
C VAL A 100 -1.99 6.71 -1.86
N GLY A 101 -3.10 6.09 -2.25
CA GLY A 101 -3.49 5.98 -3.65
C GLY A 101 -4.99 5.87 -3.86
N THR A 102 -5.35 5.11 -4.88
CA THR A 102 -6.75 4.80 -5.18
C THR A 102 -7.46 4.09 -4.02
N GLY A 103 -6.71 3.35 -3.19
CA GLY A 103 -7.23 2.65 -2.00
C GLY A 103 -7.88 3.59 -0.99
N ASN A 104 -7.27 4.72 -0.69
CA ASN A 104 -7.75 5.68 0.31
C ASN A 104 -9.00 6.46 -0.14
N ILE A 105 -9.23 6.57 -1.43
CA ILE A 105 -10.38 7.29 -2.01
C ILE A 105 -11.46 6.31 -2.46
N VAL A 106 -11.12 5.48 -3.44
CA VAL A 106 -12.06 4.52 -4.04
C VAL A 106 -12.25 3.30 -3.15
N GLY A 107 -11.17 2.78 -2.54
CA GLY A 107 -11.24 1.61 -1.66
C GLY A 107 -12.10 1.84 -0.43
N VAL A 108 -12.05 3.03 0.18
CA VAL A 108 -12.90 3.42 1.31
C VAL A 108 -14.36 3.52 0.85
N ALA A 109 -14.63 4.13 -0.31
CA ALA A 109 -15.97 4.20 -0.87
C ALA A 109 -16.57 2.80 -1.11
N VAL A 110 -15.77 1.88 -1.69
CA VAL A 110 -16.14 0.47 -1.86
C VAL A 110 -16.40 -0.20 -0.51
N ALA A 111 -15.54 0.02 0.49
CA ALA A 111 -15.73 -0.57 1.83
C ALA A 111 -17.06 -0.15 2.45
N ILE A 112 -17.40 1.14 2.37
CA ILE A 112 -18.66 1.67 2.89
C ILE A 112 -19.86 1.17 2.08
N ALA A 113 -19.78 1.17 0.75
CA ALA A 113 -20.88 0.72 -0.11
C ALA A 113 -21.18 -0.78 0.04
N THR A 114 -20.17 -1.62 0.29
CA THR A 114 -20.34 -3.07 0.40
C THR A 114 -20.49 -3.55 1.85
N GLY A 115 -19.67 -3.01 2.76
CA GLY A 115 -19.62 -3.42 4.17
C GLY A 115 -20.38 -2.51 5.12
N GLY A 116 -20.93 -1.39 4.63
CA GLY A 116 -21.57 -0.37 5.45
C GLY A 116 -20.59 0.49 6.24
N PRO A 117 -21.09 1.49 7.01
CA PRO A 117 -20.27 2.36 7.86
C PRO A 117 -19.37 1.60 8.84
N GLY A 118 -19.83 0.45 9.35
CA GLY A 118 -19.08 -0.40 10.27
C GLY A 118 -17.76 -0.96 9.69
N ALA A 119 -17.61 -1.04 8.37
CA ALA A 119 -16.36 -1.46 7.73
C ALA A 119 -15.20 -0.52 8.07
N VAL A 120 -15.46 0.77 8.28
CA VAL A 120 -14.44 1.77 8.65
C VAL A 120 -13.80 1.44 10.00
N PHE A 121 -14.59 1.03 11.00
CA PHE A 121 -14.07 0.56 12.29
C PHE A 121 -13.07 -0.59 12.12
N TRP A 122 -13.39 -1.56 11.27
CA TRP A 122 -12.53 -2.70 11.02
C TRP A 122 -11.31 -2.36 10.15
N MET A 123 -11.38 -1.31 9.33
CA MET A 123 -10.18 -0.72 8.71
C MET A 123 -9.23 -0.15 9.77
N TRP A 124 -9.73 0.50 10.82
CA TRP A 124 -8.88 0.96 11.92
C TRP A 124 -8.23 -0.20 12.68
N VAL A 125 -8.99 -1.27 12.96
CA VAL A 125 -8.44 -2.49 13.60
C VAL A 125 -7.33 -3.09 12.74
N SER A 126 -7.53 -3.17 11.42
CA SER A 126 -6.51 -3.60 10.46
C SER A 126 -5.27 -2.69 10.51
N ALA A 127 -5.48 -1.37 10.54
CA ALA A 127 -4.39 -0.40 10.61
C ALA A 127 -3.55 -0.54 11.89
N LEU A 128 -4.19 -0.75 13.05
CA LEU A 128 -3.47 -0.99 14.30
C LEU A 128 -2.56 -2.22 14.22
N ALA A 129 -3.07 -3.34 13.70
CA ALA A 129 -2.23 -4.52 13.44
C ALA A 129 -1.14 -4.22 12.41
N GLY A 130 -1.49 -3.51 11.33
CA GLY A 130 -0.61 -3.11 10.25
C GLY A 130 0.54 -2.21 10.70
N MET A 131 0.32 -1.29 11.66
CA MET A 131 1.40 -0.44 12.22
C MET A 131 2.52 -1.28 12.82
N VAL A 132 2.18 -2.34 13.54
CA VAL A 132 3.17 -3.24 14.15
C VAL A 132 3.88 -4.06 13.09
N VAL A 133 3.13 -4.61 12.13
CA VAL A 133 3.69 -5.40 11.03
C VAL A 133 4.67 -4.54 10.22
N LYS A 134 4.27 -3.35 9.80
CA LYS A 134 5.10 -2.45 8.99
C LYS A 134 6.36 -1.99 9.76
N TYR A 135 6.24 -1.71 11.06
CA TYR A 135 7.39 -1.45 11.93
C TYR A 135 8.39 -2.61 11.88
N CYS A 136 7.91 -3.85 12.00
CA CYS A 136 8.76 -5.04 11.99
C CYS A 136 9.40 -5.28 10.61
N GLU A 137 8.64 -5.13 9.54
CA GLU A 137 9.13 -5.25 8.16
C GLU A 137 10.28 -4.29 7.88
N VAL A 138 10.06 -3.02 8.19
CA VAL A 138 11.06 -1.96 7.97
C VAL A 138 12.28 -2.18 8.85
N THR A 139 12.09 -2.57 10.12
CA THR A 139 13.20 -2.88 11.04
C THR A 139 14.06 -4.02 10.51
N LEU A 140 13.45 -5.13 10.04
CA LEU A 140 14.22 -6.22 9.42
C LEU A 140 14.92 -5.79 8.16
N SER A 141 14.25 -5.04 7.29
CA SER A 141 14.84 -4.57 6.04
C SER A 141 16.08 -3.71 6.26
N GLN A 142 16.05 -2.85 7.25
CA GLN A 142 17.21 -2.04 7.67
C GLN A 142 18.32 -2.89 8.30
N ALA A 143 17.97 -3.92 9.08
CA ALA A 143 18.96 -4.78 9.73
C ALA A 143 19.70 -5.70 8.75
N TYR A 144 19.05 -6.06 7.63
CA TYR A 144 19.59 -6.93 6.59
C TYR A 144 19.89 -6.22 5.27
N ARG A 145 19.93 -4.88 5.28
CA ARG A 145 20.33 -4.13 4.08
C ARG A 145 21.77 -4.45 3.68
N THR A 146 22.03 -4.40 2.39
CA THR A 146 23.34 -4.65 1.82
C THR A 146 23.65 -3.63 0.73
N THR A 147 24.88 -3.63 0.22
CA THR A 147 25.28 -2.75 -0.88
C THR A 147 25.36 -3.58 -2.16
N ASN A 148 24.74 -3.10 -3.23
CA ASN A 148 24.86 -3.71 -4.55
C ASN A 148 26.16 -3.31 -5.24
N ASP A 149 26.44 -3.88 -6.41
CA ASP A 149 27.65 -3.63 -7.21
C ASP A 149 27.81 -2.17 -7.69
N ARG A 150 26.77 -1.34 -7.53
CA ARG A 150 26.77 0.09 -7.87
C ARG A 150 26.98 1.01 -6.68
N GLY A 151 27.20 0.46 -5.50
CA GLY A 151 27.30 1.22 -4.27
C GLY A 151 25.95 1.71 -3.72
N GLU A 152 24.81 1.24 -4.26
CA GLU A 152 23.47 1.57 -3.74
C GLU A 152 23.11 0.64 -2.59
N ILE A 153 22.51 1.18 -1.55
CA ILE A 153 21.95 0.39 -0.45
C ILE A 153 20.63 -0.23 -0.89
N VAL A 154 20.54 -1.54 -0.75
CA VAL A 154 19.37 -2.36 -1.13
C VAL A 154 18.95 -3.26 0.02
N GLY A 155 17.68 -3.63 0.07
CA GLY A 155 17.10 -4.51 1.09
C GLY A 155 15.66 -4.86 0.74
N GLY A 156 14.95 -5.38 1.72
CA GLY A 156 13.57 -5.84 1.55
C GLY A 156 13.43 -7.31 1.89
N PRO A 157 12.22 -7.89 1.72
CA PRO A 157 11.94 -9.27 2.11
C PRO A 157 12.89 -10.31 1.52
N MET A 158 13.25 -10.19 0.23
CA MET A 158 14.16 -11.12 -0.41
C MET A 158 15.51 -11.20 0.32
N TYR A 159 16.03 -10.08 0.83
CA TYR A 159 17.31 -10.05 1.54
C TYR A 159 17.22 -10.64 2.95
N TYR A 160 16.22 -10.27 3.76
CA TYR A 160 16.12 -10.84 5.10
C TYR A 160 15.61 -12.29 5.12
N ILE A 161 14.86 -12.74 4.08
CA ILE A 161 14.53 -14.16 3.92
C ILE A 161 15.78 -14.96 3.61
N GLU A 162 16.60 -14.51 2.64
CA GLU A 162 17.82 -15.24 2.27
C GLU A 162 18.86 -15.19 3.39
N ALA A 163 19.25 -14.01 3.86
CA ALA A 163 20.31 -13.85 4.84
C ALA A 163 19.89 -14.26 6.27
N GLY A 164 18.64 -13.98 6.66
CA GLY A 164 18.14 -14.27 8.01
C GLY A 164 17.70 -15.70 8.20
N MET A 165 17.00 -16.28 7.22
CA MET A 165 16.45 -17.65 7.30
C MET A 165 17.30 -18.68 6.57
N GLY A 166 18.17 -18.28 5.63
CA GLY A 166 18.91 -19.18 4.75
C GLY A 166 18.04 -19.82 3.66
N MET A 167 16.86 -19.24 3.34
CA MET A 167 15.87 -19.84 2.45
C MET A 167 15.82 -19.07 1.10
N LYS A 168 16.86 -19.24 0.26
CA LYS A 168 16.94 -18.55 -1.04
C LYS A 168 15.73 -18.80 -1.94
N TRP A 169 15.18 -20.03 -1.93
CA TRP A 169 13.99 -20.34 -2.74
C TRP A 169 12.76 -19.51 -2.37
N LEU A 170 12.56 -19.23 -1.06
CA LEU A 170 11.44 -18.43 -0.58
C LEU A 170 11.66 -16.94 -0.91
N ALA A 171 12.91 -16.47 -0.85
CA ALA A 171 13.29 -15.13 -1.29
C ALA A 171 13.04 -14.91 -2.78
N VAL A 172 13.38 -15.91 -3.61
CA VAL A 172 13.09 -15.90 -5.05
C VAL A 172 11.58 -15.86 -5.31
N LEU A 173 10.79 -16.66 -4.61
CA LEU A 173 9.32 -16.62 -4.73
C LEU A 173 8.75 -15.24 -4.40
N PHE A 174 9.21 -14.62 -3.31
CA PHE A 174 8.82 -13.24 -2.99
C PHE A 174 9.14 -12.30 -4.14
N ALA A 175 10.38 -12.30 -4.63
CA ALA A 175 10.83 -11.39 -5.66
C ALA A 175 10.08 -11.58 -7.00
N VAL A 176 9.76 -12.84 -7.37
CA VAL A 176 8.93 -13.14 -8.54
C VAL A 176 7.53 -12.57 -8.38
N PHE A 177 6.85 -12.87 -7.26
CA PHE A 177 5.49 -12.38 -7.04
C PHE A 177 5.43 -10.85 -6.98
N ALA A 178 6.38 -10.20 -6.30
CA ALA A 178 6.47 -8.75 -6.23
C ALA A 178 6.74 -8.11 -7.60
N SER A 179 7.56 -8.73 -8.45
CA SER A 179 7.81 -8.25 -9.82
C SER A 179 6.54 -8.28 -10.68
N PHE A 180 5.74 -9.35 -10.59
CA PHE A 180 4.45 -9.41 -11.31
C PHE A 180 3.40 -8.46 -10.70
N ALA A 181 3.33 -8.37 -9.37
CA ALA A 181 2.44 -7.43 -8.69
C ALA A 181 2.73 -5.98 -9.12
N SER A 182 4.01 -5.61 -9.28
CA SER A 182 4.39 -4.26 -9.71
C SER A 182 3.89 -3.91 -11.11
N LEU A 183 3.91 -4.86 -12.06
CA LEU A 183 3.36 -4.65 -13.41
C LEU A 183 1.83 -4.53 -13.41
N GLY A 184 1.15 -5.23 -12.51
CA GLY A 184 -0.30 -5.19 -12.36
C GLY A 184 -0.76 -4.00 -11.51
N ILE A 185 -0.67 -4.14 -10.18
CA ILE A 185 -1.16 -3.14 -9.20
C ILE A 185 -0.41 -1.82 -9.35
N GLY A 186 0.91 -1.87 -9.51
CA GLY A 186 1.76 -0.68 -9.59
C GLY A 186 1.61 0.10 -10.89
N ALA A 187 1.64 -0.58 -12.05
CA ALA A 187 1.57 0.06 -13.35
C ALA A 187 0.16 0.14 -13.91
N SER A 188 -0.42 -1.00 -14.28
CA SER A 188 -1.63 -1.03 -15.14
C SER A 188 -2.87 -0.52 -14.42
N VAL A 189 -3.09 -0.93 -13.16
CA VAL A 189 -4.27 -0.54 -12.38
C VAL A 189 -4.26 0.96 -12.11
N GLN A 190 -3.11 1.51 -11.72
CA GLN A 190 -2.99 2.94 -11.44
C GLN A 190 -3.09 3.78 -12.72
N ALA A 191 -2.51 3.31 -13.82
CA ALA A 191 -2.61 3.97 -15.11
C ALA A 191 -4.07 4.02 -15.61
N ASN A 192 -4.83 2.94 -15.40
CA ASN A 192 -6.25 2.89 -15.72
C ASN A 192 -7.06 3.89 -14.89
N ALA A 193 -6.81 3.96 -13.58
CA ALA A 193 -7.48 4.92 -12.70
C ALA A 193 -7.14 6.37 -13.07
N LEU A 194 -5.86 6.65 -13.38
CA LEU A 194 -5.39 7.96 -13.85
C LEU A 194 -6.12 8.38 -15.15
N ALA A 195 -6.10 7.51 -16.16
CA ALA A 195 -6.68 7.82 -17.47
C ALA A 195 -8.21 7.92 -17.40
N GLY A 196 -8.85 7.02 -16.68
CA GLY A 196 -10.30 7.05 -16.46
C GLY A 196 -10.76 8.32 -15.74
N GLY A 197 -10.04 8.77 -14.71
CA GLY A 197 -10.33 10.01 -13.99
C GLY A 197 -10.20 11.25 -14.88
N LEU A 198 -9.09 11.37 -15.62
CA LEU A 198 -8.87 12.50 -16.53
C LEU A 198 -9.87 12.51 -17.67
N HIS A 199 -10.24 11.34 -18.20
CA HIS A 199 -11.23 11.24 -19.27
C HIS A 199 -12.63 11.63 -18.78
N ALA A 200 -13.05 11.14 -17.63
CA ALA A 200 -14.39 11.36 -17.10
C ALA A 200 -14.67 12.84 -16.77
N VAL A 201 -13.68 13.56 -16.21
CA VAL A 201 -13.88 14.92 -15.72
C VAL A 201 -13.40 15.97 -16.71
N PHE A 202 -12.29 15.73 -17.42
CA PHE A 202 -11.69 16.71 -18.33
C PHE A 202 -11.85 16.36 -19.81
N GLY A 203 -12.41 15.17 -20.15
CA GLY A 203 -12.55 14.71 -21.54
C GLY A 203 -11.21 14.42 -22.22
N ILE A 204 -10.11 14.24 -21.47
CA ILE A 204 -8.79 13.98 -22.04
C ILE A 204 -8.77 12.58 -22.64
N ASP A 205 -8.22 12.46 -23.84
CA ASP A 205 -8.10 11.17 -24.52
C ASP A 205 -7.20 10.19 -23.78
N LEU A 206 -7.63 8.92 -23.69
CA LEU A 206 -6.94 7.86 -22.98
C LEU A 206 -5.52 7.58 -23.53
N GLN A 207 -5.36 7.64 -24.88
CA GLN A 207 -4.08 7.42 -25.52
C GLN A 207 -3.11 8.54 -25.20
N MET A 208 -3.59 9.80 -25.23
CA MET A 208 -2.78 10.98 -24.86
C MET A 208 -2.32 10.89 -23.41
N THR A 209 -3.22 10.53 -22.49
CA THR A 209 -2.86 10.30 -21.09
C THR A 209 -1.82 9.20 -20.96
N GLY A 210 -1.98 8.09 -21.68
CA GLY A 210 -1.06 6.95 -21.65
C GLY A 210 0.33 7.33 -22.15
N ILE A 211 0.44 8.06 -23.24
CA ILE A 211 1.72 8.54 -23.78
C ILE A 211 2.41 9.46 -22.77
N LEU A 212 1.69 10.44 -22.23
CA LEU A 212 2.26 11.39 -21.27
C LEU A 212 2.70 10.70 -19.97
N ALA A 213 1.88 9.81 -19.41
CA ALA A 213 2.22 9.08 -18.20
C ALA A 213 3.43 8.16 -18.40
N ALA A 214 3.50 7.44 -19.53
CA ALA A 214 4.63 6.58 -19.87
C ALA A 214 5.91 7.37 -20.08
N LEU A 215 5.87 8.52 -20.77
CA LEU A 215 7.04 9.37 -20.99
C LEU A 215 7.54 9.98 -19.67
N LEU A 216 6.65 10.58 -18.88
CA LEU A 216 7.02 11.19 -17.59
C LEU A 216 7.56 10.12 -16.62
N GLY A 217 6.88 8.98 -16.50
CA GLY A 217 7.34 7.85 -15.68
C GLY A 217 8.71 7.35 -16.15
N GLY A 218 8.86 7.08 -17.45
CA GLY A 218 10.13 6.61 -18.04
C GLY A 218 11.30 7.56 -17.77
N LEU A 219 11.09 8.87 -17.85
CA LEU A 219 12.11 9.87 -17.51
C LEU A 219 12.50 9.83 -16.02
N ILE A 220 11.54 9.57 -15.13
CA ILE A 220 11.81 9.45 -13.69
C ILE A 220 12.58 8.16 -13.39
N PHE A 221 12.20 7.04 -14.00
CA PHE A 221 12.79 5.71 -13.78
C PHE A 221 14.29 5.68 -14.11
N ILE A 222 14.73 6.37 -15.15
CA ILE A 222 16.15 6.45 -15.54
C ILE A 222 17.04 7.00 -14.39
N GLY A 223 16.49 7.84 -13.52
CA GLY A 223 17.23 8.47 -12.42
C GLY A 223 17.37 7.61 -11.16
N GLY A 224 16.78 6.40 -11.14
CA GLY A 224 16.84 5.48 -10.00
C GLY A 224 16.22 6.03 -8.71
N ILE A 225 16.56 5.43 -7.56
CA ILE A 225 15.94 5.74 -6.27
C ILE A 225 16.04 7.23 -5.89
N ARG A 226 17.14 7.91 -6.17
CA ARG A 226 17.32 9.31 -5.79
C ARG A 226 16.30 10.22 -6.50
N ARG A 227 16.04 9.99 -7.79
CA ARG A 227 15.05 10.76 -8.54
C ARG A 227 13.62 10.38 -8.14
N ILE A 228 13.35 9.10 -7.97
CA ILE A 228 12.06 8.58 -7.50
C ILE A 228 11.72 9.17 -6.13
N ALA A 229 12.66 9.10 -5.18
CA ALA A 229 12.49 9.64 -3.84
C ALA A 229 12.33 11.17 -3.82
N GLY A 230 13.09 11.88 -4.66
CA GLY A 230 12.93 13.35 -4.81
C GLY A 230 11.56 13.76 -5.37
N VAL A 231 11.04 13.00 -6.33
CA VAL A 231 9.66 13.21 -6.84
C VAL A 231 8.62 12.89 -5.77
N ALA A 232 8.77 11.78 -5.06
CA ALA A 232 7.86 11.38 -3.99
C ALA A 232 7.87 12.37 -2.81
N GLU A 233 9.04 12.88 -2.41
CA GLU A 233 9.20 13.87 -1.34
C GLU A 233 8.42 15.17 -1.60
N PHE A 234 8.33 15.59 -2.86
CA PHE A 234 7.53 16.75 -3.25
C PHE A 234 6.05 16.39 -3.45
N LEU A 235 5.79 15.31 -4.19
CA LEU A 235 4.45 14.97 -4.65
C LEU A 235 3.53 14.52 -3.51
N VAL A 236 4.04 13.69 -2.58
CA VAL A 236 3.22 13.11 -1.50
C VAL A 236 2.70 14.17 -0.52
N PRO A 237 3.51 15.08 0.03
CA PRO A 237 2.98 16.15 0.86
C PRO A 237 2.02 17.06 0.13
N PHE A 238 2.32 17.40 -1.15
CA PHE A 238 1.46 18.28 -1.96
C PHE A 238 0.08 17.65 -2.22
N MET A 239 0.04 16.40 -2.71
CA MET A 239 -1.22 15.70 -3.02
C MET A 239 -2.03 15.43 -1.75
N SER A 240 -1.35 15.09 -0.63
CA SER A 240 -2.01 14.88 0.67
C SER A 240 -2.61 16.19 1.19
N ALA A 241 -1.88 17.29 1.12
CA ALA A 241 -2.37 18.61 1.55
C ALA A 241 -3.57 19.08 0.70
N LEU A 242 -3.52 18.88 -0.62
CA LEU A 242 -4.61 19.18 -1.53
C LEU A 242 -5.89 18.40 -1.17
N TYR A 243 -5.75 17.06 -1.02
CA TYR A 243 -6.89 16.20 -0.71
C TYR A 243 -7.45 16.46 0.69
N VAL A 244 -6.59 16.53 1.70
CA VAL A 244 -6.99 16.79 3.10
C VAL A 244 -7.61 18.18 3.23
N GLY A 245 -7.05 19.20 2.58
CA GLY A 245 -7.60 20.56 2.58
C GLY A 245 -9.01 20.61 2.00
N GLY A 246 -9.23 19.97 0.85
CA GLY A 246 -10.57 19.83 0.26
C GLY A 246 -11.52 19.05 1.15
N ALA A 247 -11.08 17.92 1.70
CA ALA A 247 -11.89 17.09 2.60
C ALA A 247 -12.28 17.81 3.89
N LEU A 248 -11.36 18.57 4.49
CA LEU A 248 -11.67 19.42 5.65
C LEU A 248 -12.71 20.49 5.34
N THR A 249 -12.71 21.03 4.10
CA THR A 249 -13.76 21.95 3.65
C THR A 249 -15.12 21.25 3.61
N VAL A 250 -15.20 20.02 3.05
CA VAL A 250 -16.43 19.21 3.07
C VAL A 250 -16.93 18.98 4.50
N LEU A 251 -16.02 18.59 5.40
CA LEU A 251 -16.35 18.33 6.80
C LEU A 251 -16.79 19.58 7.55
N ALA A 252 -16.23 20.75 7.23
CA ALA A 252 -16.65 22.02 7.81
C ALA A 252 -18.09 22.38 7.39
N VAL A 253 -18.44 22.14 6.11
CA VAL A 253 -19.82 22.33 5.62
C VAL A 253 -20.81 21.35 6.30
N HIS A 254 -20.39 20.13 6.57
CA HIS A 254 -21.21 19.06 7.14
C HIS A 254 -20.89 18.79 8.62
N VAL A 255 -20.36 19.76 9.38
CA VAL A 255 -19.87 19.56 10.75
C VAL A 255 -20.91 18.95 11.68
N ALA A 256 -22.18 19.32 11.52
CA ALA A 256 -23.29 18.80 12.32
C ALA A 256 -23.54 17.29 12.14
N GLN A 257 -23.11 16.69 11.02
CA GLN A 257 -23.27 15.28 10.71
C GLN A 257 -22.09 14.42 11.22
N ILE A 258 -20.97 15.01 11.62
CA ILE A 258 -19.78 14.27 12.08
C ILE A 258 -20.11 13.34 13.28
N PRO A 259 -20.82 13.77 14.34
CA PRO A 259 -21.17 12.88 15.44
C PRO A 259 -22.02 11.68 15.00
N ALA A 260 -22.96 11.91 14.06
CA ALA A 260 -23.80 10.84 13.50
C ALA A 260 -22.96 9.84 12.68
N ALA A 261 -21.97 10.32 11.89
CA ALA A 261 -21.07 9.46 11.14
C ALA A 261 -20.27 8.52 12.06
N PHE A 262 -19.69 9.06 13.14
CA PHE A 262 -19.02 8.21 14.16
C PHE A 262 -19.98 7.22 14.81
N HIS A 263 -21.21 7.65 15.14
CA HIS A 263 -22.21 6.75 15.69
C HIS A 263 -22.50 5.58 14.74
N TRP A 264 -22.68 5.82 13.45
CA TRP A 264 -22.87 4.75 12.46
C TRP A 264 -21.66 3.81 12.36
N ILE A 265 -20.44 4.35 12.34
CA ILE A 265 -19.22 3.56 12.30
C ILE A 265 -19.18 2.56 13.48
N PHE A 266 -19.35 3.05 14.71
CA PHE A 266 -19.27 2.20 15.91
C PHE A 266 -20.45 1.25 16.05
N ARG A 267 -21.68 1.72 15.80
CA ARG A 267 -22.88 0.89 15.89
C ARG A 267 -22.84 -0.26 14.88
N ASP A 268 -22.60 0.06 13.61
CA ASP A 268 -22.74 -0.90 12.52
C ASP A 268 -21.54 -1.87 12.45
N ALA A 269 -20.44 -1.55 13.14
CA ALA A 269 -19.31 -2.47 13.29
C ALA A 269 -19.68 -3.76 14.04
N PHE A 270 -20.63 -3.69 14.96
CA PHE A 270 -21.00 -4.82 15.83
C PHE A 270 -22.43 -5.31 15.63
N THR A 271 -23.33 -4.46 15.13
CA THR A 271 -24.74 -4.82 14.88
C THR A 271 -25.04 -5.09 13.41
N GLY A 272 -24.12 -4.72 12.51
CA GLY A 272 -24.37 -4.65 11.07
C GLY A 272 -25.23 -3.44 10.70
N SER A 273 -25.22 -3.09 9.43
CA SER A 273 -26.04 -2.01 8.88
C SER A 273 -27.39 -2.54 8.41
N ALA A 274 -28.46 -1.84 8.78
CA ALA A 274 -29.78 -2.13 8.23
C ALA A 274 -29.84 -1.73 6.76
N ALA A 275 -30.64 -2.45 5.97
CA ALA A 275 -30.92 -2.06 4.60
C ALA A 275 -31.63 -0.68 4.58
N ALA A 276 -31.09 0.27 3.82
CA ALA A 276 -31.64 1.60 3.65
C ALA A 276 -31.49 2.05 2.21
N GLY A 277 -32.56 2.53 1.60
CA GLY A 277 -32.55 2.92 0.18
C GLY A 277 -32.24 1.72 -0.73
N GLY A 278 -31.21 1.83 -1.55
CA GLY A 278 -30.71 0.72 -2.41
C GLY A 278 -29.64 -0.14 -1.74
N PHE A 279 -29.21 0.17 -0.52
CA PHE A 279 -28.19 -0.58 0.20
C PHE A 279 -28.80 -1.86 0.80
N ALA A 280 -28.22 -3.02 0.47
CA ALA A 280 -28.75 -4.34 0.90
C ALA A 280 -28.58 -4.64 2.38
N GLY A 281 -27.86 -3.80 3.14
CA GLY A 281 -27.44 -4.05 4.51
C GLY A 281 -26.24 -5.00 4.58
N ALA A 282 -25.44 -4.86 5.61
CA ALA A 282 -24.29 -5.74 5.85
C ALA A 282 -24.36 -6.31 7.26
N THR A 283 -24.07 -7.61 7.41
CA THR A 283 -23.87 -8.20 8.73
C THR A 283 -22.58 -7.69 9.36
N ALA A 284 -22.48 -7.66 10.69
CA ALA A 284 -21.25 -7.28 11.39
C ALA A 284 -20.03 -8.12 10.94
N MET A 285 -20.23 -9.42 10.67
CA MET A 285 -19.19 -10.30 10.15
C MET A 285 -18.73 -9.88 8.75
N TYR A 286 -19.66 -9.48 7.89
CA TYR A 286 -19.34 -9.02 6.54
C TYR A 286 -18.63 -7.67 6.55
N ALA A 287 -19.10 -6.73 7.40
CA ALA A 287 -18.42 -5.45 7.63
C ALA A 287 -16.99 -5.64 8.13
N CYS A 288 -16.79 -6.59 9.08
CA CYS A 288 -15.48 -6.97 9.59
C CYS A 288 -14.56 -7.49 8.44
N ARG A 289 -15.05 -8.45 7.65
CA ARG A 289 -14.27 -9.01 6.53
C ARG A 289 -13.87 -7.94 5.52
N ILE A 290 -14.84 -7.14 5.07
CA ILE A 290 -14.58 -6.09 4.06
C ILE A 290 -13.66 -5.02 4.63
N GLY A 291 -13.91 -4.53 5.84
CA GLY A 291 -13.09 -3.51 6.46
C GLY A 291 -11.64 -3.95 6.66
N MET A 292 -11.41 -5.17 7.14
CA MET A 292 -10.05 -5.71 7.29
C MET A 292 -9.35 -5.88 5.94
N ALA A 293 -10.02 -6.47 4.95
CA ALA A 293 -9.43 -6.68 3.62
C ALA A 293 -9.09 -5.35 2.93
N ARG A 294 -9.99 -4.36 2.99
CA ARG A 294 -9.73 -3.04 2.41
C ARG A 294 -8.70 -2.25 3.21
N GLY A 295 -8.65 -2.41 4.54
CA GLY A 295 -7.59 -1.84 5.36
C GLY A 295 -6.21 -2.38 4.96
N VAL A 296 -6.04 -3.70 4.86
CA VAL A 296 -4.78 -4.31 4.40
C VAL A 296 -4.40 -3.84 3.01
N PHE A 297 -5.37 -3.75 2.10
CA PHE A 297 -5.13 -3.29 0.73
C PHE A 297 -4.60 -1.84 0.68
N THR A 298 -5.07 -0.94 1.55
CA THR A 298 -4.61 0.47 1.57
C THR A 298 -3.21 0.61 2.14
N HIS A 299 -2.95 0.04 3.33
CA HIS A 299 -1.67 0.26 4.02
C HIS A 299 -0.57 -0.74 3.64
N GLU A 300 -0.87 -1.78 2.85
CA GLU A 300 0.09 -2.79 2.37
C GLU A 300 0.97 -3.46 3.45
N ALA A 301 0.60 -3.39 4.74
CA ALA A 301 1.38 -4.04 5.79
C ALA A 301 1.26 -5.56 5.70
N GLY A 302 2.39 -6.24 5.75
CA GLY A 302 2.48 -7.68 5.56
C GLY A 302 2.79 -8.10 4.13
N MET A 303 2.70 -7.18 3.16
CA MET A 303 3.03 -7.46 1.76
C MET A 303 4.54 -7.41 1.48
N GLY A 304 5.31 -6.64 2.24
CA GLY A 304 6.75 -6.52 2.07
C GLY A 304 7.19 -5.55 0.98
N SER A 305 6.30 -4.72 0.44
CA SER A 305 6.59 -3.71 -0.58
C SER A 305 7.40 -2.53 -0.01
N ALA A 306 6.85 -1.82 0.97
CA ALA A 306 7.45 -0.64 1.57
C ALA A 306 8.87 -0.86 2.16
N PRO A 307 9.18 -2.01 2.81
CA PRO A 307 10.53 -2.31 3.28
C PRO A 307 11.63 -2.16 2.21
N ILE A 308 11.30 -2.34 0.93
CA ILE A 308 12.24 -2.19 -0.18
C ILE A 308 12.73 -0.73 -0.31
N ALA A 309 11.81 0.24 -0.19
CA ALA A 309 12.18 1.66 -0.18
C ALA A 309 12.86 2.08 1.12
N HIS A 310 12.32 1.62 2.25
CA HIS A 310 12.87 1.95 3.56
C HIS A 310 14.28 1.42 3.80
N ALA A 311 14.69 0.33 3.14
CA ALA A 311 16.06 -0.18 3.19
C ALA A 311 17.11 0.85 2.77
N SER A 312 16.77 1.68 1.77
CA SER A 312 17.67 2.70 1.23
C SER A 312 17.80 3.95 2.11
N ALA A 313 17.04 4.05 3.21
CA ALA A 313 17.09 5.19 4.11
C ALA A 313 18.38 5.20 4.96
N SER A 314 18.99 6.38 5.10
CA SER A 314 20.07 6.60 6.08
C SER A 314 19.48 6.57 7.48
N SER A 315 19.87 5.60 8.30
CA SER A 315 19.41 5.45 9.67
C SER A 315 20.51 4.84 10.53
N ASP A 316 20.70 5.38 11.72
CA ASP A 316 21.67 4.92 12.72
C ASP A 316 21.18 3.69 13.50
N HIS A 317 19.89 3.37 13.43
CA HIS A 317 19.32 2.18 14.06
C HIS A 317 18.14 1.64 13.25
N PRO A 318 18.04 0.31 12.98
CA PRO A 318 16.97 -0.29 12.21
C PRO A 318 15.57 0.06 12.73
N ALA A 319 15.35 -0.01 14.04
CA ALA A 319 14.06 0.30 14.64
C ALA A 319 13.67 1.77 14.50
N ARG A 320 14.63 2.71 14.38
CA ARG A 320 14.35 4.13 14.15
C ARG A 320 13.67 4.32 12.80
N GLN A 321 14.14 3.64 11.76
CA GLN A 321 13.45 3.63 10.47
C GLN A 321 12.12 2.85 10.54
N GLY A 322 12.07 1.79 11.36
CA GLY A 322 10.83 1.07 11.65
C GLY A 322 9.70 1.97 12.16
N LEU A 323 10.02 3.01 12.96
CA LEU A 323 9.01 3.99 13.40
C LEU A 323 8.34 4.72 12.23
N TRP A 324 9.09 5.03 11.17
CA TRP A 324 8.54 5.62 9.95
C TRP A 324 7.56 4.66 9.26
N GLY A 325 7.82 3.35 9.25
CA GLY A 325 6.86 2.35 8.77
C GLY A 325 5.57 2.33 9.59
N ALA A 326 5.65 2.40 10.93
CA ALA A 326 4.45 2.52 11.76
C ALA A 326 3.69 3.84 11.50
N PHE A 327 4.42 4.96 11.33
CA PHE A 327 3.83 6.26 11.00
C PHE A 327 3.16 6.26 9.63
N GLU A 328 3.75 5.59 8.64
CA GLU A 328 3.17 5.41 7.30
C GLU A 328 1.75 4.83 7.37
N VAL A 329 1.57 3.70 8.06
CA VAL A 329 0.25 3.07 8.22
C VAL A 329 -0.71 3.95 9.02
N PHE A 330 -0.22 4.62 10.07
CA PHE A 330 -1.02 5.57 10.82
C PHE A 330 -1.55 6.70 9.93
N PHE A 331 -0.67 7.31 9.13
CA PHE A 331 -1.05 8.40 8.24
C PHE A 331 -2.00 7.92 7.13
N ASP A 332 -1.67 6.81 6.48
CA ASP A 332 -2.46 6.23 5.40
C ASP A 332 -3.88 5.84 5.85
N SER A 333 -3.97 4.99 6.83
CA SER A 333 -5.25 4.34 7.16
C SER A 333 -6.01 5.04 8.30
N VAL A 334 -5.31 5.50 9.35
CA VAL A 334 -6.01 6.18 10.46
C VAL A 334 -6.36 7.62 10.09
N VAL A 335 -5.47 8.35 9.37
CA VAL A 335 -5.76 9.74 8.99
C VAL A 335 -6.50 9.79 7.66
N MET A 336 -5.90 9.34 6.56
CA MET A 336 -6.44 9.55 5.21
C MET A 336 -7.75 8.79 4.98
N CYS A 337 -7.83 7.50 5.33
CA CYS A 337 -9.06 6.72 5.15
C CYS A 337 -10.19 7.21 6.05
N THR A 338 -9.87 7.67 7.29
CA THR A 338 -10.90 8.23 8.18
C THR A 338 -11.49 9.52 7.62
N ILE A 339 -10.65 10.42 7.11
CA ILE A 339 -11.11 11.67 6.49
C ILE A 339 -12.03 11.35 5.30
N THR A 340 -11.63 10.43 4.42
CA THR A 340 -12.46 10.00 3.28
C THR A 340 -13.79 9.39 3.75
N ALA A 341 -13.74 8.51 4.75
CA ALA A 341 -14.94 7.88 5.29
C ALA A 341 -15.91 8.92 5.86
N LEU A 342 -15.41 9.88 6.64
CA LEU A 342 -16.23 10.94 7.19
C LEU A 342 -16.86 11.81 6.08
N VAL A 343 -16.10 12.15 5.03
CA VAL A 343 -16.63 12.89 3.87
C VAL A 343 -17.80 12.14 3.24
N ILE A 344 -17.66 10.85 2.98
CA ILE A 344 -18.71 10.02 2.38
C ILE A 344 -19.92 9.92 3.31
N LEU A 345 -19.70 9.62 4.59
CA LEU A 345 -20.78 9.41 5.53
C LEU A 345 -21.56 10.70 5.82
N THR A 346 -20.89 11.82 5.99
CA THR A 346 -21.53 13.11 6.28
C THR A 346 -22.26 13.69 5.06
N SER A 347 -21.85 13.35 3.84
CA SER A 347 -22.56 13.75 2.60
C SER A 347 -23.91 13.06 2.44
N GLY A 348 -24.12 11.89 3.07
CA GLY A 348 -25.32 11.08 2.95
C GLY A 348 -25.41 10.27 1.65
N LEU A 349 -24.39 10.27 0.80
CA LEU A 349 -24.40 9.54 -0.47
C LEU A 349 -24.23 8.01 -0.32
N TRP A 350 -23.76 7.56 0.84
CA TRP A 350 -23.49 6.14 1.08
C TRP A 350 -24.77 5.26 1.09
N TYR A 351 -25.96 5.84 1.31
CA TYR A 351 -27.25 5.14 1.20
C TYR A 351 -28.03 5.50 -0.08
N ASP A 352 -27.44 6.25 -1.01
CA ASP A 352 -28.07 6.57 -2.28
C ASP A 352 -27.99 5.36 -3.23
N PRO A 353 -29.15 4.88 -3.76
CA PRO A 353 -29.20 3.75 -4.68
C PRO A 353 -28.31 3.91 -5.92
N ALA A 354 -28.01 5.13 -6.35
CA ALA A 354 -27.16 5.40 -7.50
C ALA A 354 -25.73 4.84 -7.33
N TYR A 355 -25.25 4.69 -6.08
CA TYR A 355 -23.92 4.19 -5.76
C TYR A 355 -23.88 2.74 -5.27
N ALA A 356 -25.03 2.05 -5.20
CA ALA A 356 -25.10 0.66 -4.73
C ALA A 356 -24.35 -0.34 -5.64
N GLY A 357 -24.25 -0.04 -6.95
CA GLY A 357 -23.56 -0.89 -7.93
C GLY A 357 -22.16 -0.42 -8.33
N ASP A 358 -21.90 0.90 -8.24
CA ASP A 358 -20.58 1.50 -8.55
C ASP A 358 -20.31 2.69 -7.64
N SER A 359 -19.55 2.44 -6.60
CA SER A 359 -19.18 3.43 -5.58
C SER A 359 -17.92 4.24 -5.92
N ARG A 360 -17.28 3.99 -7.07
CA ARG A 360 -15.99 4.64 -7.44
C ARG A 360 -16.07 6.15 -7.48
N GLY A 361 -17.19 6.69 -7.98
CA GLY A 361 -17.44 8.14 -8.04
C GLY A 361 -17.96 8.78 -6.75
N MET A 362 -18.26 7.99 -5.69
CA MET A 362 -18.93 8.48 -4.49
C MET A 362 -18.15 9.58 -3.76
N SER A 363 -16.82 9.43 -3.65
CA SER A 363 -15.96 10.44 -3.02
C SER A 363 -15.98 11.76 -3.78
N ALA A 364 -15.87 11.73 -5.11
CA ALA A 364 -15.93 12.92 -5.95
C ALA A 364 -17.29 13.63 -5.84
N ALA A 365 -18.37 12.85 -5.90
CA ALA A 365 -19.72 13.38 -5.72
C ALA A 365 -19.95 13.99 -4.32
N ALA A 366 -19.33 13.44 -3.26
CA ALA A 366 -19.41 14.00 -1.93
C ALA A 366 -18.75 15.40 -1.82
N PHE A 367 -17.62 15.57 -2.51
CA PHE A 367 -16.95 16.87 -2.61
C PHE A 367 -17.79 17.86 -3.43
N GLU A 368 -18.30 17.45 -4.60
CA GLU A 368 -19.12 18.31 -5.45
C GLU A 368 -20.41 18.78 -4.75
N LYS A 369 -21.02 17.90 -3.95
CA LYS A 369 -22.21 18.23 -3.14
C LYS A 369 -21.91 19.31 -2.09
N ALA A 370 -20.69 19.37 -1.56
CA ALA A 370 -20.32 20.30 -0.51
C ALA A 370 -19.95 21.69 -1.05
N PHE A 371 -19.28 21.75 -2.18
CA PHE A 371 -18.90 23.02 -2.83
C PHE A 371 -18.66 22.83 -4.34
N PRO A 372 -18.99 23.84 -5.17
CA PRO A 372 -18.78 23.77 -6.61
C PRO A 372 -17.34 23.46 -6.98
N MET A 373 -17.13 22.65 -8.00
CA MET A 373 -15.82 22.17 -8.46
C MET A 373 -15.09 21.23 -7.50
N GLY A 374 -15.75 20.70 -6.46
CA GLY A 374 -15.17 19.75 -5.51
C GLY A 374 -14.68 18.47 -6.18
N GLU A 375 -15.38 17.97 -7.21
CA GLU A 375 -14.98 16.79 -7.97
C GLU A 375 -13.60 16.94 -8.64
N TYR A 376 -13.22 18.15 -9.07
CA TYR A 376 -11.91 18.41 -9.67
C TYR A 376 -10.77 18.19 -8.68
N ILE A 377 -10.96 18.57 -7.40
CA ILE A 377 -9.95 18.36 -6.35
C ILE A 377 -9.72 16.86 -6.15
N VAL A 378 -10.80 16.06 -6.07
CA VAL A 378 -10.70 14.61 -5.91
C VAL A 378 -10.05 13.97 -7.12
N THR A 379 -10.45 14.39 -8.33
CA THR A 379 -9.92 13.83 -9.58
C THR A 379 -8.45 14.16 -9.76
N VAL A 380 -8.05 15.42 -9.57
CA VAL A 380 -6.62 15.82 -9.61
C VAL A 380 -5.84 15.10 -8.53
N GLY A 381 -6.38 15.02 -7.30
CA GLY A 381 -5.78 14.23 -6.22
C GLY A 381 -5.58 12.76 -6.61
N LEU A 382 -6.61 12.11 -7.12
CA LEU A 382 -6.56 10.73 -7.58
C LEU A 382 -5.50 10.52 -8.68
N CYS A 383 -5.41 11.44 -9.64
CA CYS A 383 -4.42 11.39 -10.70
C CYS A 383 -2.98 11.51 -10.16
N LEU A 384 -2.76 12.43 -9.22
CA LEU A 384 -1.47 12.61 -8.58
C LEU A 384 -1.09 11.37 -7.75
N PHE A 385 -2.04 10.83 -6.98
CA PHE A 385 -1.86 9.59 -6.21
C PHE A 385 -1.53 8.41 -7.13
N ALA A 386 -2.31 8.19 -8.18
CA ALA A 386 -2.08 7.10 -9.12
C ALA A 386 -0.70 7.21 -9.80
N PHE A 387 -0.30 8.42 -10.23
CA PHE A 387 1.01 8.63 -10.83
C PHE A 387 2.15 8.41 -9.82
N ALA A 388 2.00 8.86 -8.58
CA ALA A 388 2.97 8.62 -7.52
C ALA A 388 3.15 7.12 -7.24
N THR A 389 2.04 6.36 -7.23
CA THR A 389 2.04 4.90 -7.06
C THR A 389 2.77 4.21 -8.23
N ILE A 390 2.54 4.63 -9.48
CA ILE A 390 3.28 4.12 -10.65
C ILE A 390 4.79 4.28 -10.43
N VAL A 391 5.22 5.44 -9.96
CA VAL A 391 6.65 5.75 -9.76
C VAL A 391 7.25 4.92 -8.62
N ALA A 392 6.54 4.77 -7.49
CA ALA A 392 7.03 4.02 -6.34
C ALA A 392 7.09 2.50 -6.59
N TRP A 393 6.05 1.93 -7.20
CA TRP A 393 5.99 0.50 -7.51
C TRP A 393 6.98 0.08 -8.60
N TYR A 394 7.35 0.98 -9.52
CA TYR A 394 8.47 0.73 -10.43
C TYR A 394 9.74 0.37 -9.65
N TYR A 395 10.06 1.15 -8.61
CA TYR A 395 11.24 0.90 -7.79
C TYR A 395 11.19 -0.45 -7.09
N TYR A 396 10.03 -0.84 -6.53
CA TYR A 396 9.87 -2.13 -5.88
C TYR A 396 10.12 -3.29 -6.84
N GLY A 397 9.51 -3.24 -8.01
CA GLY A 397 9.70 -4.26 -9.03
C GLY A 397 11.12 -4.28 -9.60
N GLU A 398 11.75 -3.10 -9.82
CA GLU A 398 13.14 -3.00 -10.26
C GLU A 398 14.10 -3.68 -9.28
N LYS A 399 13.92 -3.48 -7.97
CA LYS A 399 14.77 -4.10 -6.96
C LYS A 399 14.56 -5.60 -6.85
N CYS A 400 13.34 -6.08 -7.05
CA CYS A 400 13.06 -7.51 -7.14
C CYS A 400 13.71 -8.15 -8.38
N ILE A 401 13.61 -7.50 -9.53
CA ILE A 401 14.28 -7.94 -10.77
C ILE A 401 15.80 -7.87 -10.64
N GLU A 402 16.35 -6.85 -9.98
CA GLU A 402 17.77 -6.73 -9.69
C GLU A 402 18.27 -7.92 -8.85
N TYR A 403 17.51 -8.29 -7.81
CA TYR A 403 17.80 -9.46 -6.98
C TYR A 403 17.76 -10.76 -7.80
N LEU A 404 16.73 -10.98 -8.61
CA LEU A 404 16.56 -12.20 -9.43
C LEU A 404 17.62 -12.34 -10.53
N SER A 405 18.10 -11.23 -11.06
CA SER A 405 19.06 -11.19 -12.17
C SER A 405 20.51 -10.99 -11.74
N GLU A 406 20.78 -11.02 -10.42
CA GLU A 406 22.10 -10.79 -9.84
C GLU A 406 22.75 -9.50 -10.40
N GLY A 407 21.94 -8.43 -10.50
CA GLY A 407 22.37 -7.10 -10.92
C GLY A 407 22.50 -6.88 -12.45
N SER A 408 22.06 -7.83 -13.30
CA SER A 408 22.17 -7.71 -14.77
C SER A 408 21.53 -6.44 -15.31
N ARG A 409 22.34 -5.56 -15.91
CA ARG A 409 21.91 -4.27 -16.48
C ARG A 409 20.91 -4.45 -17.64
N GLY A 410 21.12 -5.45 -18.48
CA GLY A 410 20.24 -5.71 -19.62
C GLY A 410 18.83 -6.10 -19.19
N ILE A 411 18.72 -6.95 -18.18
CA ILE A 411 17.42 -7.39 -17.64
C ILE A 411 16.69 -6.22 -16.97
N LYS A 412 17.40 -5.36 -16.22
CA LYS A 412 16.83 -4.14 -15.63
C LYS A 412 16.28 -3.19 -16.69
N ILE A 413 17.00 -2.95 -17.80
CA ILE A 413 16.52 -2.12 -18.91
C ILE A 413 15.30 -2.77 -19.56
N GLY A 414 15.32 -4.09 -19.78
CA GLY A 414 14.18 -4.83 -20.31
C GLY A 414 12.93 -4.66 -19.42
N TYR A 415 13.10 -4.80 -18.10
CA TYR A 415 12.01 -4.56 -17.13
C TYR A 415 11.50 -3.12 -17.21
N GLN A 416 12.37 -2.12 -17.26
CA GLN A 416 11.97 -0.71 -17.38
C GLN A 416 11.13 -0.46 -18.64
N ILE A 417 11.50 -1.04 -19.77
CA ILE A 417 10.73 -0.93 -21.02
C ILE A 417 9.36 -1.59 -20.86
N ILE A 418 9.31 -2.81 -20.31
CA ILE A 418 8.07 -3.55 -20.09
C ILE A 418 7.16 -2.77 -19.13
N TYR A 419 7.69 -2.26 -18.00
CA TYR A 419 6.91 -1.49 -17.04
C TYR A 419 6.33 -0.22 -17.67
N THR A 420 7.14 0.51 -18.43
CA THR A 420 6.70 1.73 -19.14
C THR A 420 5.61 1.41 -20.17
N ALA A 421 5.74 0.30 -20.89
CA ALA A 421 4.71 -0.18 -21.82
C ALA A 421 3.42 -0.57 -21.08
N MET A 422 3.52 -1.20 -19.91
CA MET A 422 2.35 -1.55 -19.08
C MET A 422 1.62 -0.32 -18.54
N VAL A 423 2.33 0.79 -18.27
CA VAL A 423 1.69 2.08 -17.93
C VAL A 423 0.84 2.58 -19.11
N TYR A 424 1.36 2.55 -20.33
CA TYR A 424 0.59 2.95 -21.52
C TYR A 424 -0.61 2.02 -21.76
N ILE A 425 -0.37 0.70 -21.74
CA ILE A 425 -1.42 -0.30 -21.93
C ILE A 425 -2.52 -0.14 -20.87
N GLY A 426 -2.15 0.12 -19.62
CA GLY A 426 -3.07 0.36 -18.52
C GLY A 426 -4.04 1.53 -18.77
N CYS A 427 -3.56 2.59 -19.42
CA CYS A 427 -4.41 3.73 -19.77
C CYS A 427 -5.45 3.40 -20.88
N VAL A 428 -5.10 2.56 -21.85
CA VAL A 428 -5.89 2.39 -23.08
C VAL A 428 -6.72 1.11 -23.15
N ALA A 429 -6.39 0.09 -22.34
CA ALA A 429 -7.05 -1.22 -22.39
C ALA A 429 -8.08 -1.39 -21.27
N SER A 430 -9.14 -2.16 -21.54
CA SER A 430 -10.03 -2.69 -20.50
C SER A 430 -9.37 -3.92 -19.89
N LEU A 431 -9.00 -3.84 -18.60
CA LEU A 431 -8.00 -4.74 -18.02
C LEU A 431 -8.58 -5.69 -16.94
N GLU A 432 -9.81 -6.21 -17.10
CA GLU A 432 -10.38 -7.16 -16.11
C GLU A 432 -9.42 -8.32 -15.79
N ILE A 433 -8.80 -8.89 -16.83
CA ILE A 433 -7.83 -9.98 -16.70
C ILE A 433 -6.60 -9.54 -15.90
N VAL A 434 -6.06 -8.35 -16.20
CA VAL A 434 -4.86 -7.83 -15.54
C VAL A 434 -5.12 -7.54 -14.05
N TRP A 435 -6.33 -7.07 -13.71
CA TRP A 435 -6.74 -6.86 -12.33
C TRP A 435 -6.74 -8.15 -11.52
N GLU A 436 -7.34 -9.22 -12.04
CA GLU A 436 -7.40 -10.50 -11.33
C GLU A 436 -6.01 -11.09 -11.06
N PHE A 437 -5.12 -11.05 -12.07
CA PHE A 437 -3.73 -11.50 -11.87
C PHE A 437 -2.92 -10.56 -10.97
N ALA A 438 -3.14 -9.25 -11.07
CA ALA A 438 -2.49 -8.27 -10.23
C ALA A 438 -2.82 -8.49 -8.75
N ASP A 439 -4.10 -8.70 -8.43
CA ASP A 439 -4.57 -9.01 -7.09
C ASP A 439 -4.00 -10.33 -6.56
N LEU A 440 -3.94 -11.37 -7.42
CA LEU A 440 -3.36 -12.65 -7.08
C LEU A 440 -1.89 -12.51 -6.65
N PHE A 441 -1.05 -11.90 -7.49
CA PHE A 441 0.38 -11.77 -7.20
C PHE A 441 0.64 -10.84 -6.03
N ASN A 442 -0.15 -9.77 -5.89
CA ASN A 442 -0.07 -8.85 -4.77
C ASN A 442 -0.34 -9.56 -3.42
N GLY A 443 -1.33 -10.44 -3.38
CA GLY A 443 -1.57 -11.23 -2.17
C GLY A 443 -0.55 -12.35 -1.95
N LEU A 444 -0.10 -13.02 -3.02
CA LEU A 444 0.89 -14.11 -2.91
C LEU A 444 2.24 -13.64 -2.37
N MET A 445 2.68 -12.40 -2.69
CA MET A 445 3.95 -11.88 -2.14
C MET A 445 3.92 -11.72 -0.61
N ALA A 446 2.75 -11.58 0.00
CA ALA A 446 2.61 -11.47 1.44
C ALA A 446 3.00 -12.76 2.16
N ILE A 447 2.76 -13.94 1.59
CA ILE A 447 2.99 -15.23 2.25
C ILE A 447 4.46 -15.42 2.64
N PRO A 448 5.45 -15.32 1.73
CA PRO A 448 6.86 -15.41 2.08
C PRO A 448 7.28 -14.37 3.13
N ASN A 449 6.75 -13.17 3.02
CA ASN A 449 7.06 -12.08 3.94
C ASN A 449 6.55 -12.35 5.37
N LEU A 450 5.28 -12.75 5.52
CA LEU A 450 4.69 -13.07 6.83
C LEU A 450 5.40 -14.25 7.50
N ILE A 451 5.80 -15.28 6.73
CA ILE A 451 6.62 -16.39 7.23
C ILE A 451 7.94 -15.85 7.81
N ALA A 452 8.59 -14.92 7.09
CA ALA A 452 9.85 -14.35 7.55
C ALA A 452 9.71 -13.49 8.81
N LEU A 453 8.65 -12.69 8.90
CA LEU A 453 8.36 -11.88 10.08
C LEU A 453 8.17 -12.73 11.33
N ILE A 454 7.46 -13.85 11.21
CA ILE A 454 7.26 -14.79 12.31
C ILE A 454 8.59 -15.48 12.67
N ALA A 455 9.32 -15.97 11.67
CA ALA A 455 10.58 -16.71 11.88
C ALA A 455 11.70 -15.84 12.48
N LEU A 456 11.73 -14.54 12.14
CA LEU A 456 12.75 -13.59 12.60
C LEU A 456 12.27 -12.70 13.76
N SER A 457 11.16 -13.07 14.40
CA SER A 457 10.51 -12.27 15.45
C SER A 457 11.39 -12.04 16.67
N ASP A 458 12.25 -12.99 17.06
CA ASP A 458 13.20 -12.82 18.17
C ASP A 458 14.21 -11.70 17.88
N GLY A 459 14.71 -11.62 16.65
CA GLY A 459 15.58 -10.54 16.23
C GLY A 459 14.90 -9.17 16.29
N ILE A 460 13.66 -9.09 15.84
CA ILE A 460 12.84 -7.88 15.93
C ILE A 460 12.67 -7.45 17.39
N LYS A 461 12.41 -8.41 18.29
CA LYS A 461 12.31 -8.16 19.73
C LYS A 461 13.60 -7.53 20.28
N HIS A 462 14.75 -8.13 20.00
CA HIS A 462 16.05 -7.62 20.48
C HIS A 462 16.35 -6.22 19.94
N LEU A 463 16.15 -5.97 18.65
CA LEU A 463 16.32 -4.65 18.05
C LEU A 463 15.37 -3.61 18.66
N SER A 464 14.13 -4.00 18.94
CA SER A 464 13.15 -3.11 19.57
C SER A 464 13.57 -2.80 21.02
N GLU A 465 13.95 -3.81 21.81
CA GLU A 465 14.37 -3.62 23.18
C GLU A 465 15.65 -2.77 23.28
N ASP A 466 16.61 -2.95 22.38
CA ASP A 466 17.81 -2.12 22.32
C ASP A 466 17.46 -0.66 22.01
N PHE A 467 16.65 -0.41 21.00
CA PHE A 467 16.26 0.94 20.61
C PHE A 467 15.46 1.66 21.71
N PHE A 468 14.42 1.02 22.25
CA PHE A 468 13.52 1.66 23.20
C PHE A 468 14.09 1.76 24.63
N ARG A 469 15.27 1.19 24.89
CA ARG A 469 16.02 1.44 26.14
C ARG A 469 16.52 2.89 26.19
N ASP A 470 17.05 3.40 25.07
CA ASP A 470 17.47 4.79 24.90
C ASP A 470 17.24 5.24 23.43
N PRO A 471 16.03 5.76 23.12
CA PRO A 471 15.67 6.14 21.75
C PRO A 471 16.46 7.34 21.21
N ASP A 472 17.03 8.16 22.09
CA ASP A 472 17.79 9.36 21.71
C ASP A 472 19.27 9.07 21.48
N LEU A 473 19.76 7.89 21.89
CA LEU A 473 21.15 7.49 21.67
C LEU A 473 21.41 7.28 20.18
N LYS A 474 22.36 8.05 19.64
CA LYS A 474 22.89 7.82 18.29
C LYS A 474 23.86 6.65 18.30
N ARG A 475 23.61 5.66 17.47
CA ARG A 475 24.48 4.49 17.33
C ARG A 475 25.62 4.78 16.34
N PRO A 476 26.83 4.18 16.51
CA PRO A 476 27.89 4.24 15.52
C PRO A 476 27.40 3.71 14.16
N LYS A 477 27.82 4.36 13.07
CA LYS A 477 27.43 4.00 11.70
C LYS A 477 27.81 2.56 11.32
N ASP A 478 28.92 2.05 11.86
CA ASP A 478 29.45 0.72 11.55
C ASP A 478 28.83 -0.40 12.41
N THR A 479 27.77 -0.13 13.16
CA THR A 479 27.12 -1.13 14.00
C THR A 479 26.46 -2.20 13.13
N ASP A 480 26.99 -3.45 13.17
CA ASP A 480 26.40 -4.59 12.50
C ASP A 480 25.18 -5.10 13.29
N PHE A 481 24.00 -4.63 12.93
CA PHE A 481 22.74 -5.03 13.55
C PHE A 481 22.28 -6.43 13.13
N SER A 482 22.83 -7.02 12.07
CA SER A 482 22.50 -8.39 11.66
C SER A 482 22.87 -9.42 12.72
N ARG A 483 23.85 -9.11 13.58
CA ARG A 483 24.25 -9.95 14.72
C ARG A 483 23.11 -10.16 15.72
N PHE A 484 22.32 -9.13 16.00
CA PHE A 484 21.18 -9.23 16.93
C PHE A 484 20.09 -10.19 16.42
N VAL A 485 20.02 -10.40 15.12
CA VAL A 485 19.03 -11.26 14.49
C VAL A 485 19.56 -12.67 14.27
N ARG A 486 20.88 -12.85 14.15
CA ARG A 486 21.54 -14.17 14.04
C ARG A 486 21.73 -14.88 15.38
N ALA A 487 21.81 -14.13 16.49
CA ALA A 487 22.07 -14.66 17.83
C ALA A 487 21.02 -15.67 18.34
N GLY A 488 19.84 -15.74 17.74
CA GLY A 488 18.82 -16.76 18.03
C GLY A 488 19.12 -18.19 17.52
N LYS A 489 20.21 -18.38 16.73
CA LYS A 489 20.58 -19.69 16.14
C LYS A 489 21.80 -20.37 16.78
N GLY A 490 22.43 -19.76 17.81
CA GLY A 490 23.74 -20.21 18.24
C GLY A 490 23.98 -20.46 19.71
N ASP A 491 22.98 -20.77 20.54
CA ASP A 491 23.21 -21.31 21.90
C ASP A 491 22.05 -22.23 22.30
N ARG A 492 21.94 -23.36 21.65
CA ARG A 492 21.23 -24.54 22.15
C ARG A 492 22.03 -25.79 21.83
#